data_bc45c056cf090f044ce36860219dd266
#
_entry.id   bc45c056cf090f044ce36860219dd266
#
_cell.length_a   1.000
_cell.length_b   1.000
_cell.length_c   1.000
_cell.angle_alpha   90.00
_cell.angle_beta   90.00
_cell.angle_gamma   90.00
#
_symmetry.space_group_name_H-M   'P 1'
#
loop_
_entity.id
_entity.type
_entity.pdbx_description
1 polymer ?
#
loop_
_entity_poly.entity_id
_entity_poly.type
_entity_poly.pdbx_seq_one_letter_code
_entity_poly.pdbx_strand_id
1 'polypeptide(L)'
;MALVPLRLLLDHAAENGYGIPAFNVNNLEQVQAIMEAADETDSPVILQASRGARNYAGEIFLRHLILAATETYPHIPVVMHQDHGNEPSTCSVSYTHLTLPTNTTV
;
A
#
# COMPACT_ATOMS: atom_id res chain seq x y z
N MET A 1 -3.62 4.21 14.02
CA MET A 1 -2.74 3.41 13.17
C MET A 1 -3.01 3.72 11.70
N ALA A 2 -1.98 4.07 10.95
CA ALA A 2 -2.18 4.49 9.56
C ALA A 2 -2.50 3.34 8.60
N LEU A 3 -1.96 2.15 8.86
CA LEU A 3 -2.19 1.00 7.99
C LEU A 3 -3.58 0.40 8.27
N VAL A 4 -4.40 0.30 7.23
CA VAL A 4 -5.78 -0.17 7.36
C VAL A 4 -6.08 -1.26 6.33
N PRO A 5 -7.09 -2.12 6.59
CA PRO A 5 -7.52 -3.11 5.60
C PRO A 5 -8.15 -2.46 4.37
N LEU A 6 -7.90 -3.05 3.21
CA LEU A 6 -8.45 -2.55 1.95
C LEU A 6 -9.98 -2.42 1.99
N ARG A 7 -10.66 -3.42 2.53
CA ARG A 7 -12.11 -3.43 2.57
C ARG A 7 -12.68 -2.25 3.33
N LEU A 8 -12.07 -1.92 4.47
CA LEU A 8 -12.52 -0.78 5.28
C LEU A 8 -12.50 0.50 4.45
N LEU A 9 -11.41 0.71 3.72
CA LEU A 9 -11.25 1.92 2.93
C LEU A 9 -12.21 1.95 1.73
N LEU A 10 -12.37 0.83 1.05
CA LEU A 10 -13.29 0.73 -0.09
C LEU A 10 -14.74 0.93 0.32
N ASP A 11 -15.15 0.37 1.44
CA ASP A 11 -16.51 0.56 1.95
C ASP A 11 -16.77 2.02 2.29
N HIS A 12 -15.83 2.67 2.93
CA HIS A 12 -15.95 4.10 3.25
C HIS A 12 -16.07 4.95 1.98
N ALA A 13 -15.27 4.64 0.97
CA ALA A 13 -15.31 5.35 -0.30
C ALA A 13 -16.65 5.17 -1.00
N ALA A 14 -17.18 3.94 -0.99
CA ALA A 14 -18.47 3.65 -1.62
C ALA A 14 -19.61 4.38 -0.90
N GLU A 15 -19.60 4.39 0.42
CA GLU A 15 -20.64 5.05 1.22
C GLU A 15 -20.61 6.57 1.06
N ASN A 16 -19.46 7.15 0.83
CA ASN A 16 -19.29 8.60 0.75
C ASN A 16 -19.06 9.11 -0.67
N GLY A 17 -19.13 8.24 -1.68
CA GLY A 17 -19.11 8.62 -3.09
C GLY A 17 -17.80 9.24 -3.57
N TYR A 18 -16.65 8.70 -3.17
CA TYR A 18 -15.37 9.17 -3.69
C TYR A 18 -14.49 8.01 -4.15
N GLY A 19 -13.49 8.32 -4.97
CA GLY A 19 -12.50 7.34 -5.42
C GLY A 19 -11.25 7.39 -4.56
N ILE A 20 -10.53 6.27 -4.53
CA ILE A 20 -9.27 6.18 -3.82
C ILE A 20 -8.17 5.85 -4.82
N PRO A 21 -7.09 6.65 -4.88
CA PRO A 21 -6.00 6.34 -5.79
C PRO A 21 -5.18 5.16 -5.31
N ALA A 22 -4.78 4.32 -6.25
CA ALA A 22 -3.88 3.20 -6.02
C ALA A 22 -2.61 3.46 -6.80
N PHE A 23 -1.51 3.69 -6.11
CA PHE A 23 -0.26 4.06 -6.72
C PHE A 23 0.74 2.90 -6.68
N ASN A 24 1.38 2.63 -7.81
CA ASN A 24 2.47 1.67 -7.87
C ASN A 24 3.71 2.29 -7.24
N VAL A 25 4.37 1.53 -6.37
CA VAL A 25 5.60 1.99 -5.72
C VAL A 25 6.75 1.05 -6.04
N ASN A 26 7.88 1.60 -6.44
CA ASN A 26 9.08 0.87 -6.79
C ASN A 26 10.30 1.33 -6.00
N ASN A 27 10.27 2.53 -5.45
CA ASN A 27 11.42 3.13 -4.78
C ASN A 27 11.00 4.13 -3.72
N LEU A 28 11.98 4.62 -2.98
CA LEU A 28 11.77 5.57 -1.89
C LEU A 28 11.15 6.88 -2.37
N GLU A 29 11.65 7.41 -3.49
CA GLU A 29 11.22 8.71 -3.99
C GLU A 29 9.74 8.72 -4.35
N GLN A 30 9.27 7.62 -4.94
CA GLN A 30 7.85 7.47 -5.27
C GLN A 30 6.98 7.44 -4.00
N VAL A 31 7.40 6.68 -3.01
CA VAL A 31 6.66 6.60 -1.74
C VAL A 31 6.60 7.98 -1.09
N GLN A 32 7.72 8.69 -1.06
CA GLN A 32 7.76 10.04 -0.47
C GLN A 32 6.83 11.01 -1.20
N ALA A 33 6.86 11.01 -2.54
CA ALA A 33 6.02 11.90 -3.33
C ALA A 33 4.53 11.62 -3.12
N ILE A 34 4.14 10.36 -3.09
CA ILE A 34 2.76 9.96 -2.88
C ILE A 34 2.28 10.39 -1.50
N MET A 35 3.09 10.16 -0.48
CA MET A 35 2.70 10.50 0.89
C MET A 35 2.64 12.00 1.12
N GLU A 36 3.53 12.78 0.51
CA GLU A 36 3.44 14.23 0.56
C GLU A 36 2.13 14.73 -0.04
N ALA A 37 1.77 14.20 -1.20
CA ALA A 37 0.52 14.59 -1.86
C ALA A 37 -0.70 14.17 -1.04
N ALA A 38 -0.68 12.98 -0.45
CA ALA A 38 -1.76 12.51 0.40
C ALA A 38 -1.92 13.40 1.63
N ASP A 39 -0.82 13.81 2.23
CA ASP A 39 -0.82 14.68 3.39
C ASP A 39 -1.38 16.07 3.05
N GLU A 40 -0.95 16.65 1.93
CA GLU A 40 -1.43 17.96 1.49
C GLU A 40 -2.92 17.97 1.19
N THR A 41 -3.45 16.87 0.68
CA THR A 41 -4.87 16.77 0.32
C THR A 41 -5.72 16.09 1.38
N ASP A 42 -5.09 15.65 2.47
CA ASP A 42 -5.74 14.91 3.56
C ASP A 42 -6.54 13.72 3.02
N SER A 43 -5.89 12.91 2.19
CA SER A 43 -6.54 11.83 1.45
C SER A 43 -5.93 10.48 1.78
N PRO A 44 -6.77 9.42 1.87
CA PRO A 44 -6.25 8.05 1.98
C PRO A 44 -5.64 7.59 0.66
N VAL A 45 -4.74 6.63 0.74
CA VAL A 45 -4.07 6.09 -0.44
C VAL A 45 -3.91 4.58 -0.36
N ILE A 46 -3.86 3.95 -1.53
CA ILE A 46 -3.47 2.55 -1.67
C ILE A 46 -2.08 2.54 -2.28
N LEU A 47 -1.13 1.92 -1.59
CA LEU A 47 0.21 1.68 -2.11
C LEU A 47 0.27 0.25 -2.60
N GLN A 48 0.47 0.06 -3.89
CA GLN A 48 0.44 -1.29 -4.45
C GLN A 48 1.80 -1.68 -5.02
N ALA A 49 2.12 -2.96 -4.84
CA ALA A 49 3.37 -3.54 -5.25
C ALA A 49 3.11 -4.69 -6.21
N SER A 50 3.51 -4.53 -7.46
CA SER A 50 3.48 -5.60 -8.44
C SER A 50 4.64 -6.56 -8.18
N ARG A 51 4.61 -7.72 -8.86
CA ARG A 51 5.74 -8.64 -8.81
C ARG A 51 7.02 -7.97 -9.29
N GLY A 52 6.91 -7.17 -10.36
CA GLY A 52 8.05 -6.44 -10.90
C GLY A 52 8.62 -5.43 -9.92
N ALA A 53 7.76 -4.72 -9.21
CA ALA A 53 8.19 -3.78 -8.17
C ALA A 53 8.91 -4.49 -7.03
N ARG A 54 8.38 -5.63 -6.60
CA ARG A 54 9.01 -6.42 -5.54
C ARG A 54 10.37 -6.97 -5.97
N ASN A 55 10.49 -7.39 -7.22
CA ASN A 55 11.76 -7.88 -7.76
C ASN A 55 12.78 -6.76 -7.91
N TYR A 56 12.34 -5.59 -8.33
CA TYR A 56 13.21 -4.43 -8.51
C TYR A 56 13.76 -3.90 -7.19
N ALA A 57 12.88 -3.63 -6.25
CA ALA A 57 13.25 -3.00 -4.98
C ALA A 57 13.71 -4.01 -3.92
N GLY A 58 13.27 -5.25 -4.02
CA GLY A 58 13.43 -6.22 -2.94
C GLY A 58 12.25 -6.16 -2.00
N GLU A 59 11.66 -7.32 -1.69
CA GLU A 59 10.42 -7.36 -0.91
C GLU A 59 10.57 -6.79 0.48
N ILE A 60 11.70 -7.06 1.13
CA ILE A 60 11.94 -6.58 2.49
C ILE A 60 12.14 -5.07 2.50
N PHE A 61 12.89 -4.55 1.54
CA PHE A 61 13.07 -3.10 1.42
C PHE A 61 11.73 -2.40 1.16
N LEU A 62 10.93 -2.94 0.25
CA LEU A 62 9.64 -2.35 -0.09
C LEU A 62 8.69 -2.37 1.11
N ARG A 63 8.67 -3.46 1.86
CA ARG A 63 7.89 -3.56 3.08
C ARG A 63 8.27 -2.45 4.07
N HIS A 64 9.57 -2.26 4.29
CA HIS A 64 10.03 -1.23 5.22
C HIS A 64 9.80 0.19 4.71
N LEU A 65 9.84 0.40 3.40
CA LEU A 65 9.47 1.69 2.82
C LEU A 65 8.00 2.03 3.12
N ILE A 66 7.11 1.06 2.98
CA ILE A 66 5.69 1.26 3.28
C ILE A 66 5.48 1.47 4.77
N LEU A 67 6.16 0.69 5.61
CA LEU A 67 6.09 0.90 7.05
C LEU A 67 6.59 2.28 7.46
N ALA A 68 7.68 2.72 6.85
CA ALA A 68 8.22 4.06 7.10
C ALA A 68 7.21 5.14 6.73
N ALA A 69 6.49 4.96 5.64
CA ALA A 69 5.43 5.89 5.23
C ALA A 69 4.33 5.97 6.29
N THR A 70 3.91 4.83 6.83
CA THR A 70 2.85 4.82 7.87
C THR A 70 3.31 5.46 9.17
N GLU A 71 4.58 5.34 9.52
CA GLU A 71 5.12 5.97 10.72
C GLU A 71 5.33 7.47 10.55
N THR A 72 5.71 7.90 9.36
CA THR A 72 5.93 9.31 9.05
C THR A 72 4.63 10.08 8.97
N TYR A 73 3.58 9.45 8.46
CA TYR A 73 2.27 10.07 8.25
C TYR A 73 1.18 9.26 8.96
N PRO A 74 1.19 9.22 10.30
CA PRO A 74 0.27 8.34 11.04
C PRO A 74 -1.21 8.73 10.91
N HIS A 75 -1.50 9.94 10.45
CA HIS A 75 -2.86 10.44 10.26
C HIS A 75 -3.45 10.10 8.88
N ILE A 76 -2.65 9.57 7.96
CA ILE A 76 -3.11 9.22 6.61
C ILE A 76 -3.41 7.72 6.56
N PRO A 77 -4.66 7.31 6.25
CA PRO A 77 -4.97 5.89 6.06
C PRO A 77 -4.26 5.34 4.83
N VAL A 78 -3.49 4.28 5.03
CA VAL A 78 -2.71 3.64 3.96
C VAL A 78 -3.13 2.18 3.87
N VAL A 79 -3.37 1.72 2.65
CA VAL A 79 -3.60 0.30 2.36
C VAL A 79 -2.41 -0.22 1.56
N MET A 80 -1.88 -1.35 1.97
CA MET A 80 -0.85 -2.04 1.21
C MET A 80 -1.50 -3.15 0.39
N HIS A 81 -1.29 -3.13 -0.93
CA HIS A 81 -1.95 -4.04 -1.85
C HIS A 81 -0.95 -4.70 -2.80
N GLN A 82 -1.06 -6.02 -2.97
CA GLN A 82 -0.32 -6.72 -3.99
C GLN A 82 -1.09 -6.64 -5.31
N ASP A 83 -0.43 -6.17 -6.36
CA ASP A 83 -1.03 -5.99 -7.67
C ASP A 83 -0.55 -7.09 -8.61
N HIS A 84 -1.49 -7.80 -9.25
CA HIS A 84 -1.21 -8.80 -10.28
C HIS A 84 -0.24 -9.92 -9.89
N GLY A 85 -0.66 -10.80 -9.01
CA GLY A 85 0.06 -12.05 -8.79
C GLY A 85 -0.11 -12.95 -10.02
N ASN A 86 0.99 -13.43 -10.62
CA ASN A 86 0.93 -14.23 -11.83
C ASN A 86 0.77 -15.73 -11.56
N GLU A 87 0.91 -16.14 -10.30
CA GLU A 87 0.68 -17.53 -9.88
C GLU A 87 0.46 -17.55 -8.36
N PRO A 88 -0.12 -18.65 -7.80
CA PRO A 88 -0.39 -18.69 -6.36
C PRO A 88 0.84 -18.51 -5.49
N SER A 89 2.00 -19.00 -5.91
CA SER A 89 3.23 -18.82 -5.14
C SER A 89 3.63 -17.36 -5.01
N THR A 90 3.36 -16.54 -6.02
CA THR A 90 3.63 -15.10 -5.96
C THR A 90 2.82 -14.45 -4.85
N CYS A 91 1.55 -14.80 -4.74
CA CYS A 91 0.67 -14.27 -3.70
C CYS A 91 1.11 -14.75 -2.32
N SER A 92 1.51 -16.01 -2.20
CA SER A 92 1.99 -16.59 -0.97
C SER A 92 3.25 -15.90 -0.46
N VAL A 93 4.21 -15.65 -1.35
CA VAL A 93 5.46 -14.95 -1.01
C VAL A 93 5.15 -13.52 -0.59
N SER A 94 4.27 -12.85 -1.33
CA SER A 94 3.85 -11.49 -1.00
C SER A 94 3.20 -11.42 0.37
N TYR A 95 2.31 -12.36 0.66
CA TYR A 95 1.66 -12.45 1.96
C TYR A 95 2.69 -12.59 3.08
N THR A 96 3.69 -13.45 2.87
CA THR A 96 4.73 -13.66 3.87
C THR A 96 5.62 -12.43 4.09
N HIS A 97 6.02 -11.75 3.02
CA HIS A 97 7.00 -10.67 3.08
C HIS A 97 6.40 -9.28 3.26
N LEU A 98 5.20 -9.06 2.74
CA LEU A 98 4.54 -7.76 2.78
C LEU A 98 3.41 -7.68 3.80
N THR A 99 3.01 -8.81 4.36
CA THR A 99 1.90 -8.82 5.31
C THR A 99 2.23 -8.04 6.55
N LEU A 100 1.30 -7.21 6.93
CA LEU A 100 1.30 -6.45 8.15
C LEU A 100 0.04 -6.85 8.89
N PRO A 101 -0.22 -6.36 10.11
CA PRO A 101 -1.40 -6.79 10.86
C PRO A 101 -2.70 -6.25 10.25
N THR A 102 -2.99 -6.67 9.03
CA THR A 102 -4.18 -6.30 8.28
C THR A 102 -4.71 -7.51 7.54
N ASN A 103 -5.90 -7.37 6.97
CA ASN A 103 -6.50 -8.40 6.13
C ASN A 103 -6.40 -8.05 4.64
N THR A 104 -5.56 -7.13 4.28
CA THR A 104 -5.36 -6.75 2.89
C THR A 104 -4.70 -7.88 2.13
N THR A 105 -5.27 -8.25 1.00
CA THR A 105 -4.76 -9.32 0.15
C THR A 105 -4.80 -8.89 -1.31
N VAL A 106 -4.57 -9.87 -2.15
CA VAL A 106 -4.62 -9.65 -3.60
C VAL A 106 -6.00 -9.25 -4.07
#